data_be74de48de2558c857450970fb3304c9
#
_entry.id   be74de48de2558c857450970fb3304c9
#
_cell.length_a   1.000
_cell.length_b   1.000
_cell.length_c   1.000
_cell.angle_alpha   90.00
_cell.angle_beta   90.00
_cell.angle_gamma   90.00
#
_symmetry.space_group_name_H-M   'P 1'
#
loop_
_entity.id
_entity.type
_entity.pdbx_description
1 polymer ?
#
loop_
_entity_poly.entity_id
_entity_poly.type
_entity_poly.pdbx_seq_one_letter_code
_entity_poly.pdbx_strand_id
1 'polypeptide(L)'
;MAGRKKTETVEAEVVETAVVPAGKMEFRLINPTEDGFLRRIQWNKEELEAAVRAKIAGYENVVYTEENIKAAKNDRAELNKLIKAIEERRKQVKNIINEPYAVFEAELKEITALINEPVALIDQQVKAFEEKQKEEKKAAIKATYDRNS
;
A
#
# COMPACT_ATOMS: atom_id res chain seq x y z
N MET A 1 18.31 -23.15 11.88
CA MET A 1 18.87 -22.75 13.17
C MET A 1 19.56 -21.42 13.13
N ALA A 2 20.49 -21.23 12.22
CA ALA A 2 21.09 -19.91 12.03
C ALA A 2 20.09 -18.84 11.64
N GLY A 3 19.04 -19.23 10.94
CA GLY A 3 18.00 -18.29 10.53
C GLY A 3 17.21 -17.65 11.66
N ARG A 4 17.02 -18.40 12.75
CA ARG A 4 16.30 -17.87 13.91
C ARG A 4 17.08 -16.75 14.60
N LYS A 5 18.39 -16.92 14.73
CA LYS A 5 19.25 -15.90 15.32
C LYS A 5 19.26 -14.63 14.49
N LYS A 6 19.29 -14.78 13.17
CA LYS A 6 19.22 -13.63 12.26
C LYS A 6 17.90 -12.88 12.38
N THR A 7 16.79 -13.61 12.53
CA THR A 7 15.48 -13.01 12.69
C THR A 7 15.40 -12.18 13.97
N GLU A 8 15.89 -12.72 15.06
CA GLU A 8 15.92 -12.00 16.33
C GLU A 8 16.75 -10.74 16.26
N THR A 9 17.90 -10.80 15.60
CA THR A 9 18.77 -9.64 15.42
C THR A 9 18.06 -8.56 14.61
N VAL A 10 17.38 -8.94 13.53
CA VAL A 10 16.64 -8.00 12.68
C VAL A 10 15.51 -7.32 13.46
N GLU A 11 14.78 -8.08 14.26
CA GLU A 11 13.72 -7.53 15.10
C GLU A 11 14.23 -6.49 16.07
N ALA A 12 15.37 -6.75 16.70
CA ALA A 12 15.99 -5.81 17.64
C ALA A 12 16.39 -4.51 16.95
N GLU A 13 16.91 -4.59 15.74
CA GLU A 13 17.28 -3.41 14.97
C GLU A 13 16.06 -2.60 14.54
N VAL A 14 15.00 -3.27 14.13
CA VAL A 14 13.78 -2.61 13.65
C VAL A 14 13.10 -1.82 14.76
N VAL A 15 13.15 -2.31 15.99
CA VAL A 15 12.51 -1.64 17.13
C VAL A 15 13.00 -0.20 17.33
N GLU A 16 14.22 0.09 16.92
CA GLU A 16 14.79 1.42 17.09
C GLU A 16 14.42 2.41 15.99
N THR A 17 13.74 1.96 14.93
CA THR A 17 13.38 2.82 13.83
C THR A 17 12.06 3.52 14.10
N ALA A 18 11.89 4.72 13.56
CA ALA A 18 10.64 5.49 13.58
C ALA A 18 10.05 5.66 14.98
N VAL A 19 10.82 6.22 15.89
CA VAL A 19 10.37 6.49 17.26
C VAL A 19 9.80 7.90 17.35
N VAL A 20 8.60 8.02 17.90
CA VAL A 20 7.99 9.29 18.22
C VAL A 20 8.21 9.53 19.72
N PRO A 21 8.71 10.70 20.12
CA PRO A 21 9.17 10.92 21.50
C PRO A 21 8.10 11.10 22.55
N ALA A 22 6.93 10.61 22.34
CA ALA A 22 5.82 10.71 23.29
C ALA A 22 5.72 9.51 24.24
N GLY A 23 6.85 8.89 24.61
CA GLY A 23 6.86 7.76 25.52
C GLY A 23 6.14 6.55 24.97
N LYS A 24 4.96 6.23 25.50
CA LYS A 24 4.20 5.06 25.10
C LYS A 24 3.35 5.29 23.86
N MET A 25 3.14 6.54 23.46
CA MET A 25 2.38 6.86 22.24
C MET A 25 3.34 7.03 21.07
N GLU A 26 3.83 5.92 20.56
CA GLU A 26 4.74 5.94 19.42
C GLU A 26 4.31 4.93 18.38
N PHE A 27 4.49 5.30 17.12
CA PHE A 27 4.28 4.39 16.02
C PHE A 27 5.62 3.77 15.64
N ARG A 28 5.69 2.44 15.64
CA ARG A 28 6.90 1.72 15.25
C ARG A 28 6.54 0.58 14.32
N LEU A 29 7.27 0.49 13.22
CA LEU A 29 7.23 -0.69 12.41
C LEU A 29 8.20 -1.72 12.98
N ILE A 30 7.69 -2.86 13.33
CA ILE A 30 8.51 -3.93 13.89
C ILE A 30 9.20 -4.69 12.78
N ASN A 31 8.46 -5.00 11.74
CA ASN A 31 8.97 -5.61 10.52
C ASN A 31 8.02 -5.25 9.36
N PRO A 32 8.45 -5.27 8.13
CA PRO A 32 9.84 -5.32 7.72
C PRO A 32 10.45 -3.93 7.68
N THR A 33 11.78 -3.86 7.63
CA THR A 33 12.48 -2.64 7.28
C THR A 33 12.34 -2.39 5.78
N GLU A 34 12.82 -1.24 5.31
CA GLU A 34 12.79 -0.95 3.88
C GLU A 34 13.38 -2.07 3.02
N ASP A 35 14.48 -2.66 3.50
CA ASP A 35 15.12 -3.76 2.79
C ASP A 35 14.30 -5.05 2.84
N GLY A 36 13.40 -5.17 3.81
CA GLY A 36 12.52 -6.31 3.93
C GLY A 36 11.29 -6.25 3.04
N PHE A 37 10.97 -5.09 2.49
CA PHE A 37 9.84 -4.98 1.57
C PHE A 37 10.22 -5.50 0.19
N LEU A 38 9.29 -6.17 -0.45
CA LEU A 38 9.48 -6.69 -1.78
C LEU A 38 9.62 -5.54 -2.78
N ARG A 39 10.76 -5.46 -3.46
CA ARG A 39 11.01 -4.40 -4.44
C ARG A 39 10.80 -4.85 -5.87
N ARG A 40 11.04 -6.11 -6.14
CA ARG A 40 10.93 -6.67 -7.48
C ARG A 40 10.57 -8.13 -7.41
N ILE A 41 9.67 -8.53 -8.27
CA ILE A 41 9.30 -9.93 -8.45
C ILE A 41 10.16 -10.49 -9.56
N GLN A 42 10.91 -11.55 -9.26
CA GLN A 42 11.77 -12.21 -10.23
C GLN A 42 10.99 -13.35 -10.87
N TRP A 43 11.09 -13.43 -12.18
CA TRP A 43 10.45 -14.49 -12.95
C TRP A 43 11.18 -14.70 -14.26
N ASN A 44 10.77 -15.70 -15.02
CA ASN A 44 11.46 -16.13 -16.22
C ASN A 44 11.03 -15.37 -17.48
N LYS A 45 11.05 -14.04 -17.40
CA LYS A 45 10.56 -13.18 -18.48
C LYS A 45 11.27 -13.45 -19.80
N GLU A 46 12.60 -13.43 -19.79
CA GLU A 46 13.40 -13.58 -21.01
C GLU A 46 13.20 -14.95 -21.65
N GLU A 47 13.15 -15.98 -20.85
CA GLU A 47 12.91 -17.35 -21.31
C GLU A 47 11.55 -17.49 -21.95
N LEU A 48 10.51 -16.99 -21.29
CA LEU A 48 9.16 -17.04 -21.81
C LEU A 48 9.00 -16.20 -23.06
N GLU A 49 9.58 -15.00 -23.07
CA GLU A 49 9.54 -14.12 -24.24
C GLU A 49 10.19 -14.79 -25.45
N ALA A 50 11.34 -15.41 -25.27
CA ALA A 50 12.02 -16.12 -26.36
C ALA A 50 11.18 -17.26 -26.89
N ALA A 51 10.56 -18.04 -26.00
CA ALA A 51 9.70 -19.16 -26.40
C ALA A 51 8.49 -18.69 -27.19
N VAL A 52 7.84 -17.61 -26.73
CA VAL A 52 6.68 -17.04 -27.40
C VAL A 52 7.08 -16.49 -28.78
N ARG A 53 8.19 -15.75 -28.85
CA ARG A 53 8.66 -15.19 -30.11
C ARG A 53 9.00 -16.29 -31.13
N ALA A 54 9.61 -17.37 -30.68
CA ALA A 54 9.90 -18.52 -31.54
C ALA A 54 8.62 -19.15 -32.07
N LYS A 55 7.59 -19.24 -31.23
CA LYS A 55 6.30 -19.82 -31.61
C LYS A 55 5.60 -18.94 -32.66
N ILE A 56 5.50 -17.64 -32.41
CA ILE A 56 4.77 -16.73 -33.30
C ILE A 56 5.51 -16.47 -34.61
N ALA A 57 6.84 -16.59 -34.63
CA ALA A 57 7.62 -16.42 -35.87
C ALA A 57 7.16 -17.37 -36.95
N GLY A 58 6.69 -18.56 -36.57
CA GLY A 58 6.17 -19.53 -37.53
C GLY A 58 4.87 -19.11 -38.22
N TYR A 59 4.23 -18.04 -37.76
CA TYR A 59 2.95 -17.57 -38.29
C TYR A 59 3.07 -16.29 -39.14
N GLU A 60 4.28 -15.78 -39.34
CA GLU A 60 4.49 -14.62 -40.19
C GLU A 60 4.39 -15.02 -41.66
N ASN A 61 3.58 -14.30 -42.42
CA ASN A 61 3.39 -14.51 -43.83
C ASN A 61 2.92 -15.91 -44.24
N VAL A 62 2.14 -16.54 -43.36
CA VAL A 62 1.64 -17.89 -43.64
C VAL A 62 0.32 -17.80 -44.40
N VAL A 63 0.20 -18.57 -45.44
CA VAL A 63 -1.04 -18.78 -46.17
C VAL A 63 -1.72 -20.02 -45.58
N TYR A 64 -2.92 -19.88 -45.06
CA TYR A 64 -3.61 -20.98 -44.41
C TYR A 64 -4.32 -21.87 -45.41
N THR A 65 -4.11 -23.15 -45.25
CA THR A 65 -4.74 -24.21 -46.06
C THR A 65 -5.42 -25.17 -45.12
N GLU A 66 -6.19 -26.14 -45.68
CA GLU A 66 -6.81 -27.15 -44.87
C GLU A 66 -5.84 -27.99 -44.06
N GLU A 67 -4.60 -28.12 -44.58
CA GLU A 67 -3.57 -28.90 -43.90
C GLU A 67 -2.99 -28.19 -42.65
N ASN A 68 -2.79 -26.88 -42.74
CA ASN A 68 -2.16 -26.18 -41.64
C ASN A 68 -3.14 -25.44 -40.70
N ILE A 69 -4.38 -25.26 -41.12
CA ILE A 69 -5.37 -24.52 -40.30
C ILE A 69 -5.68 -25.23 -38.98
N LYS A 70 -5.68 -26.55 -38.97
CA LYS A 70 -5.92 -27.35 -37.77
C LYS A 70 -4.80 -27.12 -36.73
N ALA A 71 -3.57 -27.17 -37.20
CA ALA A 71 -2.39 -26.90 -36.34
C ALA A 71 -2.44 -25.48 -35.79
N ALA A 72 -2.80 -24.52 -36.64
CA ALA A 72 -2.93 -23.12 -36.22
C ALA A 72 -4.00 -22.95 -35.16
N LYS A 73 -5.14 -23.62 -35.30
CA LYS A 73 -6.21 -23.56 -34.28
C LYS A 73 -5.76 -24.15 -32.96
N ASN A 74 -5.01 -25.24 -32.99
CA ASN A 74 -4.49 -25.87 -31.78
C ASN A 74 -3.47 -24.94 -31.10
N ASP A 75 -2.58 -24.33 -31.88
CA ASP A 75 -1.60 -23.39 -31.33
C ASP A 75 -2.29 -22.16 -30.74
N ARG A 76 -3.32 -21.66 -31.40
CA ARG A 76 -4.12 -20.56 -30.88
C ARG A 76 -4.74 -20.93 -29.53
N ALA A 77 -5.29 -22.12 -29.42
CA ALA A 77 -5.87 -22.58 -28.17
C ALA A 77 -4.84 -22.69 -27.06
N GLU A 78 -3.63 -23.18 -27.37
CA GLU A 78 -2.55 -23.25 -26.40
C GLU A 78 -2.09 -21.88 -25.95
N LEU A 79 -1.96 -20.95 -26.89
CA LEU A 79 -1.57 -19.57 -26.57
C LEU A 79 -2.62 -18.88 -25.70
N ASN A 80 -3.88 -19.09 -26.00
CA ASN A 80 -4.97 -18.56 -25.18
C ASN A 80 -4.98 -19.16 -23.77
N LYS A 81 -4.69 -20.44 -23.64
CA LYS A 81 -4.53 -21.09 -22.34
C LYS A 81 -3.39 -20.48 -21.55
N LEU A 82 -2.29 -20.21 -22.22
CA LEU A 82 -1.13 -19.57 -21.58
C LEU A 82 -1.50 -18.18 -21.05
N ILE A 83 -2.17 -17.37 -21.87
CA ILE A 83 -2.63 -16.04 -21.44
C ILE A 83 -3.51 -16.16 -20.20
N LYS A 84 -4.44 -17.08 -20.22
CA LYS A 84 -5.37 -17.30 -19.10
C LYS A 84 -4.62 -17.71 -17.83
N ALA A 85 -3.67 -18.62 -17.97
CA ALA A 85 -2.86 -19.08 -16.84
C ALA A 85 -2.00 -17.93 -16.26
N ILE A 86 -1.44 -17.11 -17.13
CA ILE A 86 -0.67 -15.93 -16.71
C ILE A 86 -1.58 -14.98 -15.92
N GLU A 87 -2.77 -14.68 -16.43
CA GLU A 87 -3.68 -13.76 -15.77
C GLU A 87 -4.19 -14.29 -14.43
N GLU A 88 -4.49 -15.56 -14.34
CA GLU A 88 -4.89 -16.17 -13.07
C GLU A 88 -3.78 -16.08 -12.05
N ARG A 89 -2.55 -16.38 -12.46
CA ARG A 89 -1.42 -16.34 -11.55
C ARG A 89 -1.09 -14.91 -11.12
N ARG A 90 -1.23 -13.96 -12.06
CA ARG A 90 -1.03 -12.53 -11.76
C ARG A 90 -1.98 -12.10 -10.63
N LYS A 91 -3.25 -12.47 -10.73
CA LYS A 91 -4.24 -12.13 -9.71
C LYS A 91 -3.92 -12.75 -8.36
N GLN A 92 -3.48 -14.01 -8.36
CA GLN A 92 -3.07 -14.68 -7.13
C GLN A 92 -1.90 -13.98 -6.47
N VAL A 93 -0.90 -13.61 -7.26
CA VAL A 93 0.29 -12.90 -6.75
C VAL A 93 -0.12 -11.54 -6.17
N LYS A 94 -0.98 -10.81 -6.88
CA LYS A 94 -1.50 -9.54 -6.40
C LYS A 94 -2.17 -9.69 -5.04
N ASN A 95 -3.03 -10.69 -4.89
CA ASN A 95 -3.73 -10.93 -3.63
C ASN A 95 -2.77 -11.28 -2.50
N ILE A 96 -1.77 -12.12 -2.78
CA ILE A 96 -0.77 -12.51 -1.79
C ILE A 96 0.03 -11.30 -1.30
N ILE A 97 0.41 -10.42 -2.22
CA ILE A 97 1.18 -9.22 -1.89
C ILE A 97 0.33 -8.20 -1.15
N ASN A 98 -0.91 -8.02 -1.57
CA ASN A 98 -1.80 -7.01 -1.00
C ASN A 98 -2.39 -7.41 0.35
N GLU A 99 -2.52 -8.69 0.64
CA GLU A 99 -3.15 -9.16 1.88
C GLU A 99 -2.50 -8.59 3.14
N PRO A 100 -1.19 -8.71 3.35
CA PRO A 100 -0.57 -8.16 4.54
C PRO A 100 -0.70 -6.64 4.62
N TYR A 101 -0.67 -5.94 3.50
CA TYR A 101 -0.87 -4.50 3.49
C TYR A 101 -2.32 -4.14 3.86
N ALA A 102 -3.29 -4.87 3.33
CA ALA A 102 -4.70 -4.61 3.62
C ALA A 102 -5.01 -4.76 5.12
N VAL A 103 -4.44 -5.77 5.75
CA VAL A 103 -4.57 -5.97 7.19
C VAL A 103 -3.94 -4.81 7.96
N PHE A 104 -2.73 -4.46 7.59
CA PHE A 104 -2.01 -3.33 8.20
C PHE A 104 -2.79 -2.03 8.05
N GLU A 105 -3.29 -1.73 6.85
CA GLU A 105 -4.08 -0.53 6.60
C GLU A 105 -5.34 -0.49 7.47
N ALA A 106 -6.05 -1.60 7.57
CA ALA A 106 -7.27 -1.68 8.39
C ALA A 106 -6.96 -1.42 9.86
N GLU A 107 -5.87 -1.99 10.36
CA GLU A 107 -5.44 -1.78 11.74
C GLU A 107 -5.05 -0.33 11.99
N LEU A 108 -4.35 0.29 11.05
CA LEU A 108 -4.01 1.71 11.17
C LEU A 108 -5.25 2.59 11.18
N LYS A 109 -6.24 2.28 10.36
CA LYS A 109 -7.50 3.04 10.34
C LYS A 109 -8.24 2.96 11.65
N GLU A 110 -8.20 1.81 12.33
CA GLU A 110 -8.78 1.68 13.67
C GLU A 110 -8.11 2.65 14.64
N ILE A 111 -6.79 2.71 14.62
CA ILE A 111 -6.05 3.58 15.53
C ILE A 111 -6.27 5.05 15.19
N THR A 112 -6.25 5.41 13.92
CA THR A 112 -6.48 6.81 13.53
C THR A 112 -7.90 7.26 13.87
N ALA A 113 -8.88 6.35 13.79
CA ALA A 113 -10.24 6.66 14.20
C ALA A 113 -10.32 6.94 15.71
N LEU A 114 -9.60 6.16 16.51
CA LEU A 114 -9.52 6.40 17.95
C LEU A 114 -8.91 7.76 18.29
N ILE A 115 -7.94 8.18 17.50
CA ILE A 115 -7.27 9.47 17.69
C ILE A 115 -8.15 10.64 17.23
N ASN A 116 -8.86 10.45 16.13
CA ASN A 116 -9.68 11.50 15.55
C ASN A 116 -10.79 11.99 16.47
N GLU A 117 -11.33 11.09 17.27
CA GLU A 117 -12.43 11.44 18.18
C GLU A 117 -12.01 12.49 19.21
N PRO A 118 -10.98 12.26 20.05
CA PRO A 118 -10.54 13.30 20.97
C PRO A 118 -9.97 14.53 20.28
N VAL A 119 -9.35 14.38 19.11
CA VAL A 119 -8.86 15.54 18.35
C VAL A 119 -10.02 16.47 17.99
N ALA A 120 -11.13 15.91 17.53
CA ALA A 120 -12.31 16.70 17.20
C ALA A 120 -12.87 17.42 18.42
N LEU A 121 -12.92 16.74 19.56
CA LEU A 121 -13.38 17.34 20.81
C LEU A 121 -12.47 18.50 21.25
N ILE A 122 -11.16 18.30 21.20
CA ILE A 122 -10.19 19.33 21.55
C ILE A 122 -10.35 20.51 20.61
N ASP A 123 -10.50 20.26 19.32
CA ASP A 123 -10.68 21.32 18.33
C ASP A 123 -11.90 22.16 18.62
N GLN A 124 -13.02 21.54 18.96
CA GLN A 124 -14.23 22.25 19.32
C GLN A 124 -14.03 23.12 20.56
N GLN A 125 -13.35 22.60 21.58
CA GLN A 125 -13.09 23.32 22.80
C GLN A 125 -12.14 24.50 22.60
N VAL A 126 -11.13 24.30 21.77
CA VAL A 126 -10.18 25.38 21.42
C VAL A 126 -10.92 26.50 20.70
N LYS A 127 -11.77 26.16 19.73
CA LYS A 127 -12.55 27.14 19.00
C LYS A 127 -13.51 27.90 19.93
N ALA A 128 -14.18 27.20 20.83
CA ALA A 128 -15.08 27.82 21.78
C ALA A 128 -14.34 28.76 22.72
N PHE A 129 -13.16 28.36 23.18
CA PHE A 129 -12.34 29.19 24.04
C PHE A 129 -11.89 30.46 23.31
N GLU A 130 -11.42 30.35 22.08
CA GLU A 130 -11.00 31.48 21.27
C GLU A 130 -12.15 32.45 20.98
N GLU A 131 -13.33 31.90 20.70
CA GLU A 131 -14.52 32.72 20.52
C GLU A 131 -14.87 33.50 21.78
N LYS A 132 -14.81 32.83 22.93
CA LYS A 132 -15.06 33.47 24.22
C LYS A 132 -14.07 34.60 24.50
N GLN A 133 -12.79 34.37 24.22
CA GLN A 133 -11.76 35.42 24.36
C GLN A 133 -12.05 36.58 23.47
N LYS A 134 -12.47 36.34 22.25
CA LYS A 134 -12.82 37.38 21.30
C LYS A 134 -13.97 38.24 21.80
N GLU A 135 -15.01 37.59 22.34
CA GLU A 135 -16.15 38.27 22.88
C GLU A 135 -15.79 39.08 24.12
N GLU A 136 -14.95 38.52 25.00
CA GLU A 136 -14.47 39.25 26.18
C GLU A 136 -13.65 40.49 25.82
N LYS A 137 -12.81 40.39 24.79
CA LYS A 137 -12.04 41.51 24.29
C LYS A 137 -12.96 42.59 23.70
N LYS A 138 -13.95 42.23 22.96
CA LYS A 138 -14.91 43.19 22.41
C LYS A 138 -15.69 43.88 23.52
N ALA A 139 -16.12 43.14 24.50
CA ALA A 139 -16.82 43.70 25.64
C ALA A 139 -15.99 44.65 26.44
N ALA A 140 -14.71 44.30 26.66
CA ALA A 140 -13.75 45.17 27.36
C ALA A 140 -13.49 46.46 26.59
N ILE A 141 -13.32 46.36 25.30
CA ILE A 141 -13.07 47.54 24.44
C ILE A 141 -14.33 48.44 24.45
N LYS A 142 -15.50 47.88 24.33
CA LYS A 142 -16.74 48.62 24.33
C LYS A 142 -16.95 49.33 25.67
N ALA A 143 -16.72 48.62 26.78
CA ALA A 143 -16.84 49.20 28.12
C ALA A 143 -15.90 50.38 28.31
N THR A 144 -14.65 50.27 27.82
CA THR A 144 -13.69 51.33 27.89
C THR A 144 -14.13 52.53 27.04
N TYR A 145 -14.61 52.27 25.86
CA TYR A 145 -15.14 53.31 24.98
C TYR A 145 -16.30 54.05 25.59
N ASP A 146 -17.28 53.32 26.11
CA ASP A 146 -18.45 53.91 26.77
C ASP A 146 -18.10 54.73 27.98
N ARG A 147 -17.09 54.29 28.71
CA ARG A 147 -16.61 55.01 29.89
C ARG A 147 -15.97 56.35 29.57
N ASN A 148 -15.29 56.44 28.41
CA ASN A 148 -14.59 57.63 28.00
C ASN A 148 -15.46 58.60 27.18
N SER A 149 -16.69 58.21 26.90
CA SER A 149 -17.63 59.09 26.22
C SER A 149 -18.58 59.72 27.20
#